data_07c14ad8cf0b809d25adee74bc8fe225
#
_entry.id   07c14ad8cf0b809d25adee74bc8fe225
#
_cell.length_a   1.000
_cell.length_b   1.000
_cell.length_c   1.000
_cell.angle_alpha   90.00
_cell.angle_beta   90.00
_cell.angle_gamma   90.00
#
_symmetry.space_group_name_H-M   'P 1'
#
loop_
_entity.id
_entity.type
_entity.pdbx_description
1 polymer ?
#
loop_
_entity_poly.entity_id
_entity_poly.type
_entity_poly.pdbx_seq_one_letter_code
_entity_poly.pdbx_strand_id
1 'polypeptide(L)'
;MIKIVPLIAGLTLILGTIGSALASPTCTTEPESKWLSETAMKEKIAAMGYKNIRVFKKTTSGCYEIYGYTADNRKAEVYFNPVDGFVVEKNLD
;
A
#
# COMPACT_ATOMS: atom_id res chain seq x y z
N MET A 1 -23.22 -24.29 -34.78
CA MET A 1 -22.91 -23.98 -34.44
C MET A 1 -22.60 -23.20 -33.70
N ILE A 2 -22.70 -22.93 -33.75
CA ILE A 2 -22.38 -22.28 -33.17
C ILE A 2 -21.99 -21.69 -32.26
N LYS A 3 -21.96 -21.70 -32.13
CA LYS A 3 -21.61 -21.27 -31.37
C LYS A 3 -21.11 -20.69 -30.47
N ILE A 4 -21.11 -20.72 -30.44
CA ILE A 4 -20.64 -20.26 -29.62
C ILE A 4 -20.11 -19.60 -28.94
N VAL A 5 -20.06 -19.57 -29.06
CA VAL A 5 -19.45 -19.04 -28.40
C VAL A 5 -19.17 -18.29 -27.65
N PRO A 6 -19.33 -18.18 -27.66
CA PRO A 6 -19.00 -17.48 -26.91
C PRO A 6 -18.62 -17.09 -26.08
N LEU A 7 -18.67 -17.15 -26.10
CA LEU A 7 -18.23 -16.81 -25.27
C LEU A 7 -17.75 -16.30 -24.51
N ILE A 8 -17.78 -16.61 -24.66
CA ILE A 8 -17.31 -16.30 -23.94
C ILE A 8 -16.82 -15.57 -23.43
N ALA A 9 -16.93 -15.42 -23.73
CA ALA A 9 -16.36 -14.77 -23.17
C ALA A 9 -16.15 -14.07 -22.59
N GLY A 10 -16.43 -14.00 -22.68
CA GLY A 10 -16.04 -13.42 -21.99
C GLY A 10 -15.84 -13.01 -21.22
N LEU A 11 -15.94 -13.38 -21.20
CA LEU A 11 -15.57 -13.15 -20.28
C LEU A 11 -15.01 -12.57 -19.69
N THR A 12 -15.10 -12.75 -19.96
CA THR A 12 -14.46 -12.31 -19.31
C THR A 12 -14.03 -11.61 -18.72
N LEU A 13 -14.12 -11.59 -18.90
CA LEU A 13 -13.55 -11.07 -18.27
C LEU A 13 -13.36 -10.33 -17.61
N ILE A 14 -13.44 -10.29 -17.74
CA ILE A 14 -13.24 -9.75 -17.09
C ILE A 14 -12.93 -9.39 -16.22
N LEU A 15 -12.87 -9.66 -16.28
CA LEU A 15 -12.49 -9.41 -15.42
C LEU A 15 -12.03 -8.73 -14.82
N GLY A 16 -11.98 -8.67 -15.08
CA GLY A 16 -11.44 -8.10 -14.48
C GLY A 16 -10.89 -7.67 -14.01
N THR A 17 -10.78 -7.50 -14.10
CA THR A 17 -10.16 -7.04 -13.70
C THR A 17 -9.74 -6.51 -12.92
N ILE A 18 -9.96 -6.46 -12.84
CA ILE A 18 -9.55 -5.96 -12.19
C ILE A 18 -8.87 -5.43 -11.50
N GLY A 19 -9.34 -5.10 -11.94
CA GLY A 19 -8.44 -4.24 -11.37
C GLY A 19 -7.68 -4.73 -10.44
N SER A 20 -7.21 -5.19 -10.76
CA SER A 20 -6.42 -5.69 -9.81
C SER A 20 -6.05 -4.67 -8.86
N ALA A 21 -6.46 -4.82 -7.73
CA ALA A 21 -5.97 -4.03 -6.69
C ALA A 21 -4.46 -4.09 -6.68
N LEU A 22 -3.87 -3.00 -6.34
CA LEU A 22 -2.44 -2.98 -6.16
C LEU A 22 -2.12 -3.80 -4.93
N ALA A 23 -1.27 -4.78 -5.11
CA ALA A 23 -0.81 -5.58 -3.99
C ALA A 23 0.13 -4.74 -3.13
N SER A 24 0.11 -4.96 -1.82
CA SER A 24 1.11 -4.36 -0.95
C SER A 24 2.49 -4.86 -1.31
N PRO A 25 3.50 -3.99 -1.30
CA PRO A 25 4.87 -4.47 -1.46
C PRO A 25 5.31 -5.29 -0.26
N THR A 26 6.33 -6.08 -0.43
CA THR A 26 7.02 -6.68 0.70
C THR A 26 8.07 -5.68 1.17
N CYS A 27 7.95 -5.20 2.40
CA CYS A 27 8.90 -4.21 2.90
C CYS A 27 10.05 -4.85 3.65
N THR A 28 9.77 -5.89 4.43
CA THR A 28 10.82 -6.62 5.14
C THR A 28 10.32 -8.01 5.48
N THR A 29 11.26 -8.93 5.66
CA THR A 29 10.99 -10.24 6.21
C THR A 29 11.43 -10.33 7.67
N GLU A 30 11.95 -9.24 8.24
CA GLU A 30 12.37 -9.24 9.63
C GLU A 30 11.17 -9.34 10.57
N PRO A 31 11.32 -10.02 11.70
CA PRO A 31 10.22 -10.12 12.66
C PRO A 31 9.92 -8.77 13.29
N GLU A 32 8.71 -8.60 13.80
CA GLU A 32 8.29 -7.33 14.39
C GLU A 32 9.17 -6.87 15.54
N SER A 33 9.87 -7.79 16.18
CA SER A 33 10.81 -7.42 17.25
C SER A 33 11.94 -6.52 16.74
N LYS A 34 12.16 -6.50 15.43
CA LYS A 34 13.19 -5.66 14.81
C LYS A 34 12.64 -4.35 14.28
N TRP A 35 11.33 -4.15 14.36
CA TRP A 35 10.69 -2.97 13.78
C TRP A 35 10.80 -1.78 14.72
N LEU A 36 10.82 -0.60 14.15
CA LEU A 36 10.63 0.63 14.92
C LEU A 36 9.28 0.54 15.62
N SER A 37 9.20 1.13 16.81
CA SER A 37 7.91 1.23 17.50
C SER A 37 6.98 2.10 16.67
N GLU A 38 5.68 1.97 16.89
CA GLU A 38 4.72 2.81 16.18
C GLU A 38 4.98 4.28 16.46
N THR A 39 5.31 4.63 17.70
CA THR A 39 5.62 6.02 18.04
C THR A 39 6.81 6.54 17.26
N ALA A 40 7.89 5.77 17.19
CA ALA A 40 9.08 6.17 16.46
C ALA A 40 8.78 6.29 14.97
N MET A 41 7.98 5.35 14.42
CA MET A 41 7.62 5.40 13.02
C MET A 41 6.78 6.62 12.71
N LYS A 42 5.80 6.94 13.56
CA LYS A 42 4.94 8.11 13.36
C LYS A 42 5.75 9.40 13.39
N GLU A 43 6.77 9.46 14.23
CA GLU A 43 7.66 10.64 14.26
C GLU A 43 8.41 10.79 12.95
N LYS A 44 8.90 9.67 12.40
CA LYS A 44 9.58 9.71 11.11
C LYS A 44 8.64 10.13 10.00
N ILE A 45 7.41 9.62 10.01
CA ILE A 45 6.39 9.96 9.02
C ILE A 45 6.12 11.47 9.05
N ALA A 46 5.94 12.02 10.25
CA ALA A 46 5.71 13.46 10.39
C ALA A 46 6.91 14.27 9.91
N ALA A 47 8.12 13.80 10.21
CA ALA A 47 9.34 14.49 9.77
C ALA A 47 9.47 14.51 8.26
N MET A 48 8.89 13.54 7.56
CA MET A 48 8.89 13.51 6.10
C MET A 48 7.83 14.44 5.49
N GLY A 49 7.00 15.07 6.33
CA GLY A 49 5.99 16.02 5.88
C GLY A 49 4.61 15.44 5.65
N TYR A 50 4.40 14.14 5.89
CA TYR A 50 3.07 13.56 5.76
C TYR A 50 2.19 14.04 6.91
N LYS A 51 0.93 14.29 6.60
CA LYS A 51 -0.01 14.87 7.58
C LYS A 51 -1.40 14.32 7.37
N ASN A 52 -2.29 14.63 8.30
CA ASN A 52 -3.70 14.20 8.26
C ASN A 52 -3.80 12.71 8.03
N ILE A 53 -3.05 11.94 8.82
CA ILE A 53 -2.98 10.50 8.68
C ILE A 53 -4.32 9.91 9.12
N ARG A 54 -5.02 9.25 8.18
CA ARG A 54 -6.32 8.64 8.42
C ARG A 54 -6.19 7.19 8.84
N VAL A 55 -5.15 6.53 8.36
CA VAL A 55 -4.90 5.12 8.63
C VAL A 55 -3.41 4.97 8.87
N PHE A 56 -3.06 4.21 9.88
CA PHE A 56 -1.71 3.76 10.16
C PHE A 56 -1.83 2.30 10.56
N LYS A 57 -1.20 1.41 9.81
CA LYS A 57 -1.35 -0.01 10.11
C LYS A 57 -0.12 -0.81 9.69
N LYS A 58 -0.03 -2.00 10.25
CA LYS A 58 0.94 -3.00 9.82
C LYS A 58 0.31 -3.85 8.74
N THR A 59 1.07 -4.17 7.71
CA THR A 59 0.58 -5.07 6.66
C THR A 59 1.12 -6.46 6.90
N THR A 60 0.44 -7.45 6.33
CA THR A 60 0.92 -8.84 6.41
C THR A 60 2.17 -9.06 5.59
N SER A 61 2.50 -8.11 4.70
CA SER A 61 3.71 -8.17 3.87
C SER A 61 4.89 -7.42 4.48
N GLY A 62 4.81 -7.09 5.77
CA GLY A 62 5.95 -6.57 6.50
C GLY A 62 6.18 -5.09 6.36
N CYS A 63 5.11 -4.31 6.19
CA CYS A 63 5.21 -2.86 6.06
C CYS A 63 4.47 -2.15 7.18
N TYR A 64 4.87 -0.91 7.46
CA TYR A 64 3.93 0.07 7.99
C TYR A 64 3.32 0.80 6.80
N GLU A 65 2.02 0.98 6.83
CA GLU A 65 1.29 1.64 5.76
C GLU A 65 0.49 2.80 6.32
N ILE A 66 0.47 3.92 5.58
CA ILE A 66 -0.40 5.04 5.91
C ILE A 66 -1.29 5.40 4.74
N TYR A 67 -2.45 5.96 5.08
CA TYR A 67 -3.27 6.77 4.19
C TYR A 67 -3.28 8.15 4.80
N GLY A 68 -2.85 9.13 4.05
CA GLY A 68 -2.79 10.50 4.54
C GLY A 68 -2.57 11.47 3.40
N TYR A 69 -1.86 12.55 3.68
CA TYR A 69 -1.63 13.61 2.71
C TYR A 69 -0.17 14.02 2.74
N THR A 70 0.33 14.41 1.58
CA THR A 70 1.65 15.01 1.48
C THR A 70 1.63 16.44 2.05
N ALA A 71 2.82 17.03 2.20
CA ALA A 71 2.92 18.40 2.70
C ALA A 71 2.18 19.39 1.80
N ASP A 72 2.09 19.09 0.49
CA ASP A 72 1.37 19.95 -0.46
C ASP A 72 -0.06 19.46 -0.71
N ASN A 73 -0.63 18.71 0.23
CA ASN A 73 -2.05 18.36 0.27
C ASN A 73 -2.52 17.36 -0.79
N ARG A 74 -1.63 16.50 -1.27
CA ARG A 74 -2.04 15.43 -2.16
C ARG A 74 -2.34 14.19 -1.34
N LYS A 75 -3.41 13.47 -1.70
CA LYS A 75 -3.67 12.19 -1.06
C LYS A 75 -2.52 11.23 -1.34
N ALA A 76 -2.15 10.48 -0.31
CA ALA A 76 -1.01 9.59 -0.39
C ALA A 76 -1.30 8.28 0.32
N GLU A 77 -0.97 7.20 -0.35
CA GLU A 77 -0.85 5.88 0.28
C GLU A 77 0.63 5.53 0.26
N VAL A 78 1.23 5.29 1.41
CA VAL A 78 2.67 5.11 1.51
C VAL A 78 2.98 3.89 2.34
N TYR A 79 3.90 3.09 1.85
CA TYR A 79 4.42 1.91 2.54
C TYR A 79 5.85 2.16 2.94
N PHE A 80 6.16 1.84 4.19
CA PHE A 80 7.48 2.07 4.77
C PHE A 80 8.08 0.74 5.22
N ASN A 81 9.39 0.64 5.06
CA ASN A 81 10.13 -0.45 5.69
C ASN A 81 10.12 -0.18 7.20
N PRO A 82 9.55 -1.07 8.00
CA PRO A 82 9.38 -0.79 9.42
C PRO A 82 10.67 -0.90 10.24
N VAL A 83 11.74 -1.43 9.64
CA VAL A 83 13.01 -1.58 10.35
C VAL A 83 13.77 -0.26 10.33
N ASP A 84 13.81 0.43 9.18
CA ASP A 84 14.57 1.67 9.04
C ASP A 84 13.70 2.90 8.78
N GLY A 85 12.41 2.71 8.48
CA GLY A 85 11.48 3.81 8.26
C GLY A 85 11.54 4.41 6.86
N PHE A 86 12.28 3.83 5.93
CA PHE A 86 12.36 4.36 4.58
C PHE A 86 11.12 4.02 3.77
N VAL A 87 10.77 4.90 2.85
CA VAL A 87 9.66 4.68 1.93
C VAL A 87 10.03 3.57 0.96
N VAL A 88 9.15 2.58 0.84
CA VAL A 88 9.30 1.49 -0.12
C VAL A 88 8.44 1.76 -1.35
N GLU A 89 7.23 2.25 -1.14
CA GLU A 89 6.31 2.54 -2.22
C GLU A 89 5.41 3.69 -1.84
N LYS A 90 5.11 4.55 -2.81
CA LYS A 90 4.28 5.72 -2.59
C LYS A 90 3.34 5.88 -3.77
N ASN A 91 2.05 5.97 -3.49
CA ASN A 91 1.02 6.18 -4.49
C ASN A 91 0.30 7.49 -4.18
N LEU A 92 0.33 8.41 -5.10
CA LEU A 92 -0.28 9.74 -4.95
C LEU A 92 -1.43 9.89 -5.93
N ASP A 93 -2.43 10.64 -5.50
CA ASP A 93 -3.53 11.05 -6.39
C ASP A 93 -3.18 12.34 -7.12
#